data_3edb494ef7268890305057737d1d9cec
#
_entry.id   3edb494ef7268890305057737d1d9cec
#
_cell.length_a   1.000
_cell.length_b   1.000
_cell.length_c   1.000
_cell.angle_alpha   90.00
_cell.angle_beta   90.00
_cell.angle_gamma   90.00
#
_symmetry.space_group_name_H-M   'P 1'
#
loop_
_entity.id
_entity.type
_entity.pdbx_description
1 polymer ?
#
loop_
_entity_poly.entity_id
_entity_poly.type
_entity_poly.pdbx_seq_one_letter_code
_entity_poly.pdbx_strand_id
1 'polypeptide(L)' 'VESVKADQLRKAFSDLNGRDLRIEFEGAETLVVRNAMLIPEEQDDLLKVTDGSHEYIIECDRVAWIEIG' A
#
# COMPACT_ATOMS: atom_id res chain seq x y z
N VAL A 1 -11.40 -8.49 13.21
CA VAL A 1 -11.74 -7.07 13.19
C VAL A 1 -10.81 -6.36 12.23
N GLU A 2 -11.38 -5.67 11.27
CA GLU A 2 -10.58 -4.93 10.32
C GLU A 2 -9.93 -3.73 10.97
N SER A 3 -8.69 -3.49 10.57
CA SER A 3 -7.98 -2.29 10.98
C SER A 3 -8.56 -1.08 10.24
N VAL A 4 -8.93 -0.04 10.98
CA VAL A 4 -9.38 1.22 10.39
C VAL A 4 -8.29 1.77 9.48
N LYS A 5 -7.04 1.60 9.89
CA LYS A 5 -5.90 2.07 9.12
C LYS A 5 -5.80 1.39 7.76
N ALA A 6 -6.11 0.10 7.69
CA ALA A 6 -6.09 -0.64 6.43
C ALA A 6 -7.12 -0.06 5.45
N ASP A 7 -8.32 0.25 5.93
CA ASP A 7 -9.35 0.84 5.09
C ASP A 7 -8.94 2.21 4.59
N GLN A 8 -8.31 3.01 5.44
CA GLN A 8 -7.85 4.35 5.07
C GLN A 8 -6.76 4.26 4.01
N LEU A 9 -5.82 3.34 4.18
CA LEU A 9 -4.76 3.15 3.21
C LEU A 9 -5.30 2.64 1.88
N ARG A 10 -6.27 1.73 1.92
CA ARG A 10 -6.88 1.22 0.70
C ARG A 10 -7.56 2.34 -0.07
N LYS A 11 -8.23 3.24 0.62
CA LYS A 11 -8.84 4.41 0.00
C LYS A 11 -7.80 5.28 -0.68
N ALA A 12 -6.71 5.56 0.02
CA ALA A 12 -5.64 6.39 -0.52
C ALA A 12 -5.03 5.72 -1.76
N PHE A 13 -4.81 4.40 -1.69
CA PHE A 13 -4.19 3.67 -2.77
C PHE A 13 -5.08 3.52 -4.00
N SER A 14 -6.38 3.73 -3.85
CA SER A 14 -7.29 3.65 -5.00
C SER A 14 -6.99 4.72 -6.04
N ASP A 15 -6.26 5.77 -5.67
CA ASP A 15 -5.88 6.83 -6.58
C ASP A 15 -4.50 6.63 -7.20
N LEU A 16 -3.86 5.49 -6.95
CA LEU A 16 -2.50 5.26 -7.46
C LEU A 16 -2.42 5.30 -8.98
N ASN A 17 -3.19 4.45 -9.64
CA ASN A 17 -3.32 4.44 -11.11
C ASN A 17 -2.00 4.65 -11.84
N GLY A 18 -0.95 3.92 -11.42
CA GLY A 18 0.35 4.00 -12.05
C GLY A 18 1.28 5.07 -11.49
N ARG A 19 0.88 5.78 -10.47
CA ARG A 19 1.75 6.75 -9.80
C ARG A 19 2.79 6.03 -8.95
N ASP A 20 3.87 6.72 -8.65
CA ASP A 20 4.87 6.18 -7.74
C ASP A 20 4.36 6.26 -6.31
N LEU A 21 4.61 5.19 -5.56
CA LEU A 21 4.21 5.08 -4.17
C LEU A 21 5.45 4.94 -3.31
N ARG A 22 5.54 5.74 -2.26
CA ARG A 22 6.58 5.60 -1.25
C ARG A 22 5.92 5.39 0.09
N ILE A 23 6.33 4.34 0.79
CA ILE A 23 5.82 4.00 2.11
C ILE A 23 6.98 3.99 3.08
N GLU A 24 6.81 4.74 4.17
CA GLU A 24 7.76 4.71 5.27
C GLU A 24 7.15 3.89 6.39
N PHE A 25 7.88 2.89 6.85
CA PHE A 25 7.43 2.03 7.94
C PHE A 25 8.09 2.45 9.24
N GLU A 26 7.42 2.17 10.35
CA GLU A 26 8.03 2.34 11.65
C GLU A 26 9.28 1.47 11.72
N GLY A 27 10.35 2.02 12.26
CA GLY A 27 11.63 1.34 12.26
C GLY A 27 12.54 1.73 11.10
N ALA A 28 12.14 2.76 10.33
CA ALA A 28 12.94 3.39 9.28
C ALA A 28 13.08 2.57 8.00
N GLU A 29 12.23 1.58 7.79
CA GLU A 29 12.20 0.88 6.50
C GLU A 29 11.41 1.69 5.48
N THR A 30 11.87 1.71 4.24
CA THR A 30 11.21 2.43 3.16
C THR A 30 10.95 1.47 2.00
N LEU A 31 9.75 1.52 1.46
CA LEU A 31 9.39 0.79 0.25
C LEU A 31 8.98 1.79 -0.83
N VAL A 32 9.59 1.66 -2.01
CA VAL A 32 9.23 2.48 -3.16
C VAL A 32 8.70 1.55 -4.24
N VAL A 33 7.48 1.82 -4.70
CA VAL A 33 6.84 1.06 -5.77
C VAL A 33 6.58 2.02 -6.92
N ARG A 34 7.22 1.78 -8.05
CA ARG A 34 7.03 2.63 -9.23
C ARG A 34 5.90 2.10 -10.07
N ASN A 35 5.12 3.01 -10.63
CA ASN A 35 3.95 2.66 -11.44
C ASN A 35 3.01 1.74 -10.64
N ALA A 36 2.70 2.16 -9.43
CA ALA A 36 1.96 1.34 -8.49
C ALA A 36 0.48 1.26 -8.81
N MET A 37 -0.08 0.09 -8.60
CA MET A 37 -1.51 -0.16 -8.75
C MET A 37 -2.00 -0.89 -7.52
N LEU A 38 -3.17 -0.51 -7.04
CA LEU A 38 -3.79 -1.23 -5.93
C LEU A 38 -4.39 -2.53 -6.45
N ILE A 39 -4.07 -3.63 -5.78
CA ILE A 39 -4.70 -4.91 -6.07
C ILE A 39 -6.05 -4.93 -5.37
N PRO A 40 -7.14 -5.27 -6.08
CA PRO A 40 -8.48 -5.31 -5.47
C PRO A 40 -8.51 -6.22 -4.26
N GLU A 41 -9.38 -5.87 -3.33
CA GLU A 41 -9.53 -6.62 -2.09
C GLU A 41 -9.88 -8.07 -2.36
N GLU A 42 -9.19 -8.96 -1.66
CA GLU A 42 -9.42 -10.39 -1.76
C GLU A 42 -9.89 -10.92 -0.42
N GLN A 43 -10.14 -12.24 -0.35
CA GLN A 43 -10.71 -12.83 0.86
C GLN A 43 -9.72 -12.86 2.03
N ASP A 44 -8.45 -12.63 1.77
CA ASP A 44 -7.41 -12.69 2.80
C ASP A 44 -7.29 -11.39 3.61
N ASP A 45 -8.03 -10.36 3.24
CA ASP A 45 -8.02 -9.05 3.91
C ASP A 45 -6.66 -8.38 3.95
N LEU A 46 -5.77 -8.76 3.04
CA LEU A 46 -4.44 -8.15 2.97
C LEU A 46 -4.48 -6.93 2.05
N LEU A 47 -3.68 -5.93 2.37
CA LEU A 47 -3.49 -4.78 1.51
C LEU A 47 -2.31 -5.06 0.60
N LYS A 48 -2.54 -5.05 -0.71
CA LYS A 48 -1.53 -5.40 -1.69
C LYS A 48 -1.44 -4.36 -2.78
N VAL A 49 -0.22 -4.10 -3.23
CA VAL A 49 0.03 -3.24 -4.39
C VAL A 49 0.97 -3.98 -5.34
N THR A 50 0.96 -3.57 -6.60
CA THR A 50 1.81 -4.20 -7.60
C THR A 50 2.42 -3.14 -8.50
N ASP A 51 3.60 -3.43 -9.05
CA ASP A 51 4.22 -2.64 -10.10
C ASP A 51 4.09 -3.29 -11.47
N GLY A 52 3.29 -4.36 -11.55
CA GLY A 52 3.13 -5.13 -12.78
C GLY A 52 4.01 -6.36 -12.85
N SER A 53 5.09 -6.39 -12.07
CA SER A 53 6.03 -7.53 -12.05
C SER A 53 6.07 -8.21 -10.70
N HIS A 54 5.81 -7.46 -9.64
CA HIS A 54 5.88 -7.95 -8.27
C HIS A 54 4.63 -7.53 -7.52
N GLU A 55 4.27 -8.32 -6.51
CA GLU A 55 3.22 -7.96 -5.57
C GLU A 55 3.85 -7.66 -4.22
N TYR A 56 3.38 -6.60 -3.59
CA TYR A 56 3.85 -6.20 -2.27
C TYR A 56 2.68 -6.25 -1.32
N ILE A 57 2.85 -7.00 -0.23
CA ILE A 57 1.85 -7.09 0.83
C ILE A 57 2.26 -6.12 1.93
N ILE A 58 1.37 -5.21 2.28
CA ILE A 58 1.68 -4.11 3.17
C ILE A 58 1.13 -4.39 4.56
N GLU A 59 2.00 -4.31 5.56
CA GLU A 59 1.57 -4.39 6.95
C GLU A 59 1.11 -3.02 7.41
N CYS A 60 -0.20 -2.82 7.41
CA CYS A 60 -0.78 -1.50 7.64
C CYS A 60 -0.43 -0.95 9.02
N ASP A 61 -0.31 -1.82 10.02
CA ASP A 61 -0.05 -1.39 11.38
C ASP A 61 1.34 -0.80 11.57
N ARG A 62 2.23 -1.04 10.62
CA ARG A 62 3.62 -0.55 10.69
C ARG A 62 3.87 0.66 9.80
N VAL A 63 2.86 1.11 9.09
CA VAL A 63 3.02 2.25 8.17
C VAL A 63 3.04 3.54 8.99
N ALA A 64 4.08 4.35 8.81
CA ALA A 64 4.18 5.65 9.45
C ALA A 64 3.55 6.72 8.57
N TRP A 65 3.88 6.75 7.28
CA TRP A 65 3.28 7.67 6.32
C TRP A 65 3.50 7.16 4.91
N ILE A 66 2.72 7.68 3.97
CA ILE A 66 2.84 7.36 2.56
C ILE A 66 2.93 8.64 1.74
N GLU A 67 3.55 8.50 0.57
CA GLU A 67 3.62 9.59 -0.40
C GLU A 67 3.22 9.02 -1.76
N ILE A 68 2.29 9.70 -2.43
CA ILE A 68 1.82 9.32 -3.76
C ILE A 68 2.11 10.49 -4.70
N GLY A 69 2.88 10.20 -5.75
CA GLY A 69 3.20 11.30 -6.63
C GLY A 69 4.02 10.97 -7.86
#